data_ab1979b52c097f5337fe8e8b7c5810cc
#
_entry.id   ab1979b52c097f5337fe8e8b7c5810cc
#
_cell.length_a   1.000
_cell.length_b   1.000
_cell.length_c   1.000
_cell.angle_alpha   90.00
_cell.angle_beta   90.00
_cell.angle_gamma   90.00
#
_symmetry.space_group_name_H-M   'P 1'
#
loop_
_entity.id
_entity.type
_entity.pdbx_description
1 polymer ?
#
loop_
_entity_poly.entity_id
_entity_poly.type
_entity_poly.pdbx_seq_one_letter_code
_entity_poly.pdbx_strand_id
1 'polypeptide(L)'
;MINSTSTKISIGVPTYNSSKYLNECIRSIVNLKNVDEIIISDDGSSAAEVNKIEKIVNEYKKNSQKIFRFIKNKENSGAFINKYNLIKESSNDFIYILDSDNIAGKNLDKVIESVTTSDSSKNLLIQPNTMYQFWEYPMLAKLMSKFDKKYKVKFFHNNSVLNMKNVKDLLILNSGDYDLKNFVSNSKKLKSDIKKDPIIDKWVFWILNCGNFIVNKEKILKVTKKGLDMERSLRSVDAIVFSYLWLLEGYSIKVDKNFYHHHRKRNDSVSFLEMQDSKSSIQYFVAKVINYKDS
;
A
#
# COMPACT_ATOMS: atom_id res chain seq x y z
N MET A 1 -4.63 -37.29 -4.77
CA MET A 1 -3.49 -36.42 -5.08
C MET A 1 -3.89 -35.01 -4.65
N ILE A 2 -3.30 -34.51 -3.57
CA ILE A 2 -3.55 -33.12 -3.13
C ILE A 2 -2.79 -32.26 -4.14
N ASN A 3 -3.50 -31.55 -5.00
CA ASN A 3 -2.90 -30.51 -5.85
C ASN A 3 -2.17 -29.54 -4.91
N SER A 4 -0.85 -29.55 -4.93
CA SER A 4 -0.07 -28.53 -4.24
C SER A 4 -0.41 -27.21 -4.92
N THR A 5 -1.32 -26.45 -4.32
CA THR A 5 -1.55 -25.05 -4.70
C THR A 5 -0.21 -24.35 -4.66
N SER A 6 0.14 -23.69 -5.74
CA SER A 6 1.38 -22.91 -5.82
C SER A 6 1.46 -21.98 -4.61
N THR A 7 2.50 -22.11 -3.81
CA THR A 7 2.77 -21.22 -2.67
C THR A 7 3.33 -19.87 -3.11
N LYS A 8 3.36 -19.61 -4.41
CA LYS A 8 3.97 -18.42 -5.01
C LYS A 8 2.95 -17.34 -5.31
N ILE A 9 3.41 -16.10 -5.25
CA ILE A 9 2.60 -14.93 -5.56
C ILE A 9 3.28 -14.06 -6.63
N SER A 10 2.50 -13.18 -7.25
CA SER A 10 3.01 -12.06 -8.04
C SER A 10 3.33 -10.87 -7.15
N ILE A 11 4.34 -10.08 -7.52
CA ILE A 11 4.55 -8.74 -6.95
C ILE A 11 4.30 -7.71 -8.04
N GLY A 12 3.44 -6.76 -7.73
CA GLY A 12 3.12 -5.64 -8.57
C GLY A 12 3.76 -4.34 -8.07
N VAL A 13 4.53 -3.68 -8.93
CA VAL A 13 5.22 -2.43 -8.63
C VAL A 13 4.67 -1.32 -9.53
N PRO A 14 3.67 -0.54 -9.05
CA PRO A 14 3.22 0.63 -9.77
C PRO A 14 4.30 1.72 -9.73
N THR A 15 4.52 2.41 -10.84
CA THR A 15 5.54 3.46 -10.95
C THR A 15 5.04 4.64 -11.78
N TYR A 16 5.47 5.85 -11.42
CA TYR A 16 5.27 7.08 -12.17
C TYR A 16 6.41 8.05 -11.86
N ASN A 17 7.23 8.39 -12.87
CA ASN A 17 8.39 9.25 -12.75
C ASN A 17 9.32 8.90 -11.57
N SER A 18 9.50 7.61 -11.27
CA SER A 18 10.22 7.14 -10.08
C SER A 18 11.32 6.11 -10.36
N SER A 19 11.90 6.11 -11.56
CA SER A 19 13.01 5.23 -11.96
C SER A 19 14.18 5.25 -10.96
N LYS A 20 14.41 6.39 -10.33
CA LYS A 20 15.44 6.61 -9.31
C LYS A 20 15.40 5.63 -8.15
N TYR A 21 14.18 5.18 -7.77
CA TYR A 21 13.97 4.32 -6.60
C TYR A 21 13.77 2.85 -6.97
N LEU A 22 13.38 2.60 -8.22
CA LEU A 22 12.94 1.30 -8.69
C LEU A 22 13.97 0.19 -8.46
N ASN A 23 15.25 0.49 -8.64
CA ASN A 23 16.32 -0.48 -8.44
C ASN A 23 16.40 -0.97 -6.98
N GLU A 24 16.26 -0.07 -6.02
CA GLU A 24 16.24 -0.42 -4.59
C GLU A 24 14.99 -1.21 -4.21
N CYS A 25 13.83 -0.83 -4.75
CA CYS A 25 12.58 -1.55 -4.61
C CYS A 25 12.74 -3.01 -5.11
N ILE A 26 13.19 -3.21 -6.37
CA ILE A 26 13.34 -4.54 -6.95
C ILE A 26 14.36 -5.38 -6.18
N ARG A 27 15.49 -4.81 -5.74
CA ARG A 27 16.48 -5.52 -4.90
C ARG A 27 15.87 -6.12 -3.63
N SER A 28 14.87 -5.47 -3.06
CA SER A 28 14.22 -5.94 -1.84
C SER A 28 13.32 -7.16 -2.04
N ILE A 29 12.94 -7.47 -3.29
CA ILE A 29 11.96 -8.51 -3.62
C ILE A 29 12.48 -9.59 -4.57
N VAL A 30 13.53 -9.32 -5.33
CA VAL A 30 14.00 -10.24 -6.40
C VAL A 30 14.45 -11.59 -5.88
N ASN A 31 14.96 -11.66 -4.66
CA ASN A 31 15.48 -12.91 -4.06
C ASN A 31 14.46 -13.63 -3.15
N LEU A 32 13.20 -13.17 -3.09
CA LEU A 32 12.17 -13.83 -2.31
C LEU A 32 11.82 -15.20 -2.91
N LYS A 33 11.78 -16.25 -2.09
CA LYS A 33 11.58 -17.63 -2.54
C LYS A 33 10.16 -17.89 -3.04
N ASN A 34 9.18 -17.29 -2.36
CA ASN A 34 7.76 -17.50 -2.64
C ASN A 34 7.18 -16.48 -3.66
N VAL A 35 8.04 -15.89 -4.48
CA VAL A 35 7.69 -15.00 -5.58
C VAL A 35 8.28 -15.57 -6.87
N ASP A 36 7.49 -15.62 -7.93
CA ASP A 36 7.98 -16.05 -9.26
C ASP A 36 7.75 -14.99 -10.35
N GLU A 37 6.86 -14.04 -10.11
CA GLU A 37 6.52 -12.98 -11.04
C GLU A 37 6.67 -11.59 -10.40
N ILE A 38 7.33 -10.67 -11.11
CA ILE A 38 7.44 -9.25 -10.75
C ILE A 38 6.97 -8.42 -11.94
N ILE A 39 5.92 -7.63 -11.73
CA ILE A 39 5.29 -6.80 -12.77
C ILE A 39 5.53 -5.33 -12.40
N ILE A 40 6.18 -4.60 -13.28
CA ILE A 40 6.33 -3.16 -13.17
C ILE A 40 5.30 -2.51 -14.10
N SER A 41 4.44 -1.63 -13.59
CA SER A 41 3.46 -0.90 -14.37
C SER A 41 3.71 0.59 -14.30
N ASP A 42 4.11 1.15 -15.44
CA ASP A 42 4.37 2.59 -15.60
C ASP A 42 3.10 3.33 -15.99
N ASP A 43 2.75 4.36 -15.23
CA ASP A 43 1.53 5.15 -15.41
C ASP A 43 1.75 6.39 -16.30
N GLY A 44 2.36 6.18 -17.46
CA GLY A 44 2.56 7.26 -18.44
C GLY A 44 3.63 8.26 -18.02
N SER A 45 4.76 7.77 -17.52
CA SER A 45 5.93 8.59 -17.22
C SER A 45 6.52 9.26 -18.47
N SER A 46 7.37 10.26 -18.28
CA SER A 46 8.12 10.87 -19.37
C SER A 46 8.96 9.83 -20.13
N ALA A 47 9.19 10.03 -21.41
CA ALA A 47 10.00 9.11 -22.23
C ALA A 47 11.38 8.81 -21.64
N ALA A 48 12.02 9.82 -21.04
CA ALA A 48 13.32 9.67 -20.38
C ALA A 48 13.24 8.75 -19.15
N GLU A 49 12.16 8.83 -18.37
CA GLU A 49 11.92 7.97 -17.22
C GLU A 49 11.57 6.55 -17.66
N VAL A 50 10.70 6.38 -18.67
CA VAL A 50 10.36 5.06 -19.25
C VAL A 50 11.62 4.33 -19.72
N ASN A 51 12.53 5.01 -20.44
CA ASN A 51 13.78 4.42 -20.89
C ASN A 51 14.67 3.93 -19.73
N LYS A 52 14.73 4.69 -18.63
CA LYS A 52 15.47 4.27 -17.42
C LYS A 52 14.82 3.05 -16.77
N ILE A 53 13.50 3.05 -16.61
CA ILE A 53 12.73 1.94 -16.05
C ILE A 53 12.97 0.68 -16.90
N GLU A 54 12.86 0.80 -18.22
CA GLU A 54 13.04 -0.32 -19.14
C GLU A 54 14.45 -0.92 -19.06
N LYS A 55 15.47 -0.07 -18.96
CA LYS A 55 16.86 -0.53 -18.77
C LYS A 55 17.00 -1.34 -17.48
N ILE A 56 16.46 -0.84 -16.36
CA ILE A 56 16.48 -1.55 -15.07
C ILE A 56 15.76 -2.90 -15.18
N VAL A 57 14.55 -2.92 -15.73
CA VAL A 57 13.76 -4.15 -15.87
C VAL A 57 14.48 -5.18 -16.75
N ASN A 58 15.06 -4.75 -17.87
CA ASN A 58 15.78 -5.64 -18.78
C ASN A 58 17.05 -6.23 -18.15
N GLU A 59 17.71 -5.49 -17.27
CA GLU A 59 18.86 -6.01 -16.49
C GLU A 59 18.41 -7.15 -15.57
N TYR A 60 17.31 -6.97 -14.82
CA TYR A 60 16.78 -8.02 -13.97
C TYR A 60 16.22 -9.22 -14.74
N LYS A 61 15.59 -9.01 -15.91
CA LYS A 61 15.16 -10.10 -16.80
C LYS A 61 16.31 -11.02 -17.19
N LYS A 62 17.49 -10.46 -17.43
CA LYS A 62 18.70 -11.25 -17.82
C LYS A 62 19.30 -12.00 -16.66
N ASN A 63 19.25 -11.47 -15.45
CA ASN A 63 20.02 -11.91 -14.30
C ASN A 63 19.18 -12.64 -13.23
N SER A 64 17.87 -12.78 -13.43
CA SER A 64 16.96 -13.43 -12.49
C SER A 64 16.22 -14.59 -13.15
N GLN A 65 15.91 -15.62 -12.34
CA GLN A 65 15.02 -16.72 -12.77
C GLN A 65 13.53 -16.36 -12.67
N LYS A 66 13.18 -15.16 -12.17
CA LYS A 66 11.81 -14.72 -12.05
C LYS A 66 11.28 -14.15 -13.37
N ILE A 67 9.97 -14.26 -13.54
CA ILE A 67 9.27 -13.63 -14.67
C ILE A 67 9.18 -12.13 -14.39
N PHE A 68 9.85 -11.32 -15.20
CA PHE A 68 9.71 -9.88 -15.18
C PHE A 68 8.83 -9.41 -16.33
N ARG A 69 7.80 -8.62 -16.00
CA ARG A 69 6.94 -7.97 -17.01
C ARG A 69 7.00 -6.47 -16.82
N PHE A 70 6.97 -5.74 -17.93
CA PHE A 70 6.91 -4.29 -17.94
C PHE A 70 5.68 -3.84 -18.76
N ILE A 71 4.76 -3.16 -18.10
CA ILE A 71 3.55 -2.59 -18.67
C ILE A 71 3.75 -1.08 -18.80
N LYS A 72 3.50 -0.54 -19.98
CA LYS A 72 3.61 0.90 -20.27
C LYS A 72 2.22 1.44 -20.59
N ASN A 73 1.68 2.28 -19.72
CA ASN A 73 0.45 3.00 -20.03
C ASN A 73 0.78 4.19 -20.96
N LYS A 74 -0.14 4.50 -21.88
CA LYS A 74 0.05 5.60 -22.82
C LYS A 74 -0.02 6.97 -22.14
N GLU A 75 -0.84 7.07 -21.08
CA GLU A 75 -1.10 8.30 -20.34
C GLU A 75 -1.23 8.01 -18.84
N ASN A 76 -1.10 9.03 -18.02
CA ASN A 76 -1.31 8.92 -16.59
C ASN A 76 -2.79 8.75 -16.27
N SER A 77 -3.15 7.56 -15.81
CA SER A 77 -4.51 7.19 -15.40
C SER A 77 -4.75 7.35 -13.90
N GLY A 78 -3.70 7.58 -13.13
CA GLY A 78 -3.72 7.66 -11.67
C GLY A 78 -3.47 6.32 -10.99
N ALA A 79 -3.05 6.41 -9.72
CA ALA A 79 -2.55 5.26 -8.97
C ALA A 79 -3.58 4.12 -8.85
N PHE A 80 -4.87 4.43 -8.70
CA PHE A 80 -5.93 3.42 -8.59
C PHE A 80 -6.05 2.58 -9.87
N ILE A 81 -6.15 3.23 -11.02
CA ILE A 81 -6.29 2.55 -12.32
C ILE A 81 -5.02 1.76 -12.65
N ASN A 82 -3.85 2.35 -12.39
CA ASN A 82 -2.57 1.67 -12.61
C ASN A 82 -2.46 0.39 -11.76
N LYS A 83 -2.78 0.45 -10.47
CA LYS A 83 -2.79 -0.72 -9.57
C LYS A 83 -3.85 -1.75 -10.00
N TYR A 84 -5.05 -1.30 -10.39
CA TYR A 84 -6.10 -2.20 -10.90
C TYR A 84 -5.63 -2.99 -12.12
N ASN A 85 -5.08 -2.30 -13.13
CA ASN A 85 -4.57 -2.92 -14.34
C ASN A 85 -3.41 -3.88 -14.03
N LEU A 86 -2.50 -3.50 -13.14
CA LEU A 86 -1.39 -4.32 -12.69
C LEU A 86 -1.89 -5.61 -12.02
N ILE A 87 -2.89 -5.53 -11.14
CA ILE A 87 -3.51 -6.70 -10.50
C ILE A 87 -4.17 -7.59 -11.56
N LYS A 88 -4.88 -7.01 -12.51
CA LYS A 88 -5.54 -7.75 -13.60
C LYS A 88 -4.54 -8.57 -14.42
N GLU A 89 -3.38 -8.00 -14.70
CA GLU A 89 -2.32 -8.61 -15.50
C GLU A 89 -1.48 -9.66 -14.74
N SER A 90 -1.57 -9.74 -13.40
CA SER A 90 -0.81 -10.73 -12.63
C SER A 90 -1.23 -12.16 -12.95
N SER A 91 -0.30 -13.13 -12.81
CA SER A 91 -0.55 -14.53 -13.17
C SER A 91 -0.98 -15.39 -11.98
N ASN A 92 -0.60 -15.01 -10.74
CA ASN A 92 -0.88 -15.80 -9.55
C ASN A 92 -2.19 -15.40 -8.86
N ASP A 93 -2.72 -16.30 -8.02
CA ASP A 93 -3.94 -16.09 -7.23
C ASP A 93 -3.82 -14.97 -6.20
N PHE A 94 -2.60 -14.73 -5.71
CA PHE A 94 -2.30 -13.65 -4.79
C PHE A 94 -1.28 -12.70 -5.40
N ILE A 95 -1.45 -11.43 -5.09
CA ILE A 95 -0.52 -10.37 -5.48
C ILE A 95 -0.17 -9.49 -4.29
N TYR A 96 1.11 -9.16 -4.17
CA TYR A 96 1.61 -8.09 -3.30
C TYR A 96 1.81 -6.82 -4.10
N ILE A 97 1.15 -5.73 -3.71
CA ILE A 97 1.38 -4.40 -4.26
C ILE A 97 2.46 -3.71 -3.42
N LEU A 98 3.52 -3.26 -4.07
CA LEU A 98 4.63 -2.53 -3.46
C LEU A 98 4.90 -1.26 -4.25
N ASP A 99 4.66 -0.11 -3.67
CA ASP A 99 4.96 1.17 -4.33
C ASP A 99 6.46 1.26 -4.68
N SER A 100 6.78 1.76 -5.88
CA SER A 100 8.13 1.73 -6.46
C SER A 100 9.20 2.49 -5.67
N ASP A 101 8.81 3.35 -4.74
CA ASP A 101 9.70 4.09 -3.85
C ASP A 101 9.87 3.45 -2.46
N ASN A 102 9.20 2.34 -2.20
CA ASN A 102 9.26 1.60 -0.94
C ASN A 102 10.20 0.38 -1.04
N ILE A 103 10.57 -0.16 0.12
CA ILE A 103 11.45 -1.33 0.25
C ILE A 103 10.71 -2.39 1.08
N ALA A 104 10.61 -3.61 0.56
CA ALA A 104 9.96 -4.71 1.25
C ALA A 104 10.74 -5.14 2.51
N GLY A 105 10.00 -5.60 3.51
CA GLY A 105 10.59 -6.12 4.75
C GLY A 105 11.21 -7.52 4.57
N LYS A 106 12.26 -7.81 5.34
CA LYS A 106 13.02 -9.09 5.26
C LYS A 106 12.17 -10.34 5.58
N ASN A 107 11.05 -10.16 6.31
CA ASN A 107 10.18 -11.30 6.71
C ASN A 107 9.09 -11.61 5.67
N LEU A 108 9.11 -10.97 4.50
CA LEU A 108 8.02 -11.07 3.53
C LEU A 108 7.78 -12.51 3.05
N ASP A 109 8.81 -13.34 2.87
CA ASP A 109 8.62 -14.76 2.50
C ASP A 109 7.76 -15.53 3.51
N LYS A 110 7.96 -15.31 4.82
CA LYS A 110 7.16 -15.95 5.87
C LYS A 110 5.70 -15.46 5.86
N VAL A 111 5.50 -14.18 5.54
CA VAL A 111 4.14 -13.62 5.40
C VAL A 111 3.46 -14.24 4.19
N ILE A 112 4.13 -14.31 3.05
CA ILE A 112 3.61 -14.95 1.83
C ILE A 112 3.21 -16.40 2.09
N GLU A 113 4.08 -17.17 2.72
CA GLU A 113 3.82 -18.58 3.07
C GLU A 113 2.56 -18.70 3.93
N SER A 114 2.41 -17.86 4.96
CA SER A 114 1.21 -17.88 5.81
C SER A 114 -0.08 -17.50 5.08
N VAL A 115 0.03 -16.71 4.01
CA VAL A 115 -1.10 -16.27 3.20
C VAL A 115 -1.52 -17.37 2.23
N THR A 116 -0.57 -17.97 1.55
CA THR A 116 -0.83 -18.94 0.47
C THR A 116 -1.23 -20.32 0.97
N THR A 117 -0.90 -20.65 2.21
CA THR A 117 -1.28 -21.94 2.84
C THR A 117 -2.63 -21.93 3.51
N SER A 118 -3.32 -20.79 3.60
CA SER A 118 -4.62 -20.66 4.28
C SER A 118 -5.72 -20.20 3.35
N ASP A 119 -6.75 -21.01 3.16
CA ASP A 119 -7.94 -20.63 2.36
C ASP A 119 -8.67 -19.41 2.91
N SER A 120 -8.66 -19.20 4.21
CA SER A 120 -9.25 -18.01 4.84
C SER A 120 -8.59 -16.71 4.37
N SER A 121 -7.32 -16.77 3.93
CA SER A 121 -6.60 -15.61 3.41
C SER A 121 -7.20 -15.02 2.14
N LYS A 122 -7.98 -15.80 1.38
CA LYS A 122 -8.68 -15.31 0.18
C LYS A 122 -9.69 -14.19 0.51
N ASN A 123 -10.19 -14.13 1.75
CA ASN A 123 -11.13 -13.10 2.22
C ASN A 123 -10.43 -11.96 2.98
N LEU A 124 -9.10 -11.91 2.94
CA LEU A 124 -8.31 -10.93 3.67
C LEU A 124 -7.52 -10.04 2.71
N LEU A 125 -7.57 -8.74 2.96
CA LEU A 125 -6.59 -7.78 2.48
C LEU A 125 -5.53 -7.67 3.57
N ILE A 126 -4.30 -8.12 3.31
CA ILE A 126 -3.27 -8.27 4.33
C ILE A 126 -2.32 -7.08 4.23
N GLN A 127 -2.21 -6.35 5.33
CA GLN A 127 -1.44 -5.11 5.43
C GLN A 127 -0.27 -5.25 6.39
N PRO A 128 0.81 -4.49 6.18
CA PRO A 128 1.90 -4.40 7.13
C PRO A 128 1.43 -3.77 8.45
N ASN A 129 1.86 -4.37 9.56
CA ASN A 129 1.66 -3.83 10.91
C ASN A 129 2.70 -2.77 11.28
N THR A 130 3.80 -2.72 10.56
CA THR A 130 4.89 -1.79 10.87
C THR A 130 5.40 -1.13 9.59
N MET A 131 5.56 0.18 9.69
CA MET A 131 6.14 1.01 8.66
C MET A 131 7.36 1.74 9.21
N TYR A 132 8.53 1.50 8.60
CA TYR A 132 9.75 2.21 8.94
C TYR A 132 9.91 3.39 7.99
N GLN A 133 9.61 4.59 8.45
CA GLN A 133 9.72 5.80 7.62
C GLN A 133 11.17 6.31 7.57
N PHE A 134 11.62 6.73 6.39
CA PHE A 134 12.91 7.37 6.21
C PHE A 134 12.83 8.49 5.17
N TRP A 135 13.67 9.51 5.34
CA TRP A 135 13.71 10.69 4.47
C TRP A 135 14.78 10.55 3.41
N GLU A 136 14.49 11.06 2.21
CA GLU A 136 15.40 10.99 1.08
C GLU A 136 16.62 11.93 1.18
N TYR A 137 16.56 12.99 1.99
CA TYR A 137 17.56 14.07 1.99
C TYR A 137 18.83 13.72 2.77
N PRO A 138 20.03 13.54 2.08
CA PRO A 138 21.26 13.14 2.77
C PRO A 138 21.79 14.18 3.75
N MET A 139 21.63 15.49 3.48
CA MET A 139 22.16 16.54 4.37
C MET A 139 21.26 16.81 5.58
N LEU A 140 19.95 16.91 5.39
CA LEU A 140 19.00 16.99 6.52
C LEU A 140 18.92 15.65 7.26
N ALA A 141 19.00 14.52 6.58
CA ALA A 141 19.04 13.20 7.21
C ALA A 141 20.28 13.05 8.10
N LYS A 142 21.43 13.63 7.75
CA LYS A 142 22.64 13.62 8.59
C LYS A 142 22.52 14.51 9.82
N LEU A 143 21.81 15.65 9.70
CA LEU A 143 21.49 16.53 10.83
C LEU A 143 20.37 15.97 11.71
N MET A 144 19.34 15.37 11.08
CA MET A 144 18.19 14.77 11.73
C MET A 144 18.47 13.34 12.23
N SER A 145 19.45 12.61 11.66
CA SER A 145 19.84 11.28 12.13
C SER A 145 20.45 11.29 13.54
N LYS A 146 20.91 12.44 14.02
CA LYS A 146 21.22 12.63 15.44
C LYS A 146 19.96 12.69 16.32
N PHE A 147 18.78 12.98 15.74
CA PHE A 147 17.52 13.16 16.44
C PHE A 147 16.43 12.16 16.02
N ASP A 148 16.56 11.52 14.83
CA ASP A 148 15.54 10.65 14.25
C ASP A 148 16.08 9.23 14.10
N LYS A 149 16.00 8.47 15.17
CA LYS A 149 15.91 7.01 15.07
C LYS A 149 14.74 6.72 14.13
N LYS A 150 14.98 5.96 13.04
CA LYS A 150 14.01 5.52 12.04
C LYS A 150 12.58 5.55 12.59
N TYR A 151 11.76 6.47 12.13
CA TYR A 151 10.39 6.61 12.63
C TYR A 151 9.67 5.29 12.40
N LYS A 152 9.40 4.57 13.46
CA LYS A 152 8.70 3.30 13.44
C LYS A 152 7.25 3.57 13.79
N VAL A 153 6.36 3.41 12.84
CA VAL A 153 4.93 3.39 13.06
C VAL A 153 4.52 1.92 13.19
N LYS A 154 3.97 1.56 14.34
CA LYS A 154 3.41 0.23 14.60
C LYS A 154 1.92 0.40 14.90
N PHE A 155 1.07 -0.34 14.18
CA PHE A 155 -0.38 -0.19 14.27
C PHE A 155 -0.98 -1.01 15.43
N PHE A 156 -0.56 -2.26 15.61
CA PHE A 156 -1.09 -3.16 16.63
C PHE A 156 0.03 -3.97 17.29
N HIS A 157 -0.19 -4.43 18.52
CA HIS A 157 0.75 -5.32 19.22
C HIS A 157 0.74 -6.73 18.62
N ASN A 158 -0.44 -7.22 18.24
CA ASN A 158 -0.67 -8.55 17.70
C ASN A 158 -1.29 -8.49 16.31
N ASN A 159 -1.46 -9.65 15.68
CA ASN A 159 -2.27 -9.74 14.47
C ASN A 159 -3.70 -9.29 14.78
N SER A 160 -4.25 -8.47 13.89
CA SER A 160 -5.63 -7.99 14.00
C SER A 160 -6.36 -8.25 12.69
N VAL A 161 -7.59 -8.75 12.80
CA VAL A 161 -8.50 -8.92 11.66
C VAL A 161 -9.68 -7.99 11.88
N LEU A 162 -9.88 -7.07 10.96
CA LEU A 162 -10.80 -5.95 11.07
C LEU A 162 -11.83 -6.02 9.94
N ASN A 163 -13.09 -6.14 10.28
CA ASN A 163 -14.21 -5.95 9.36
C ASN A 163 -14.66 -4.47 9.33
N MET A 164 -15.66 -4.15 8.53
CA MET A 164 -16.20 -2.78 8.41
C MET A 164 -16.60 -2.20 9.78
N LYS A 165 -17.29 -2.99 10.62
CA LYS A 165 -17.71 -2.56 11.96
C LYS A 165 -16.52 -2.23 12.85
N ASN A 166 -15.51 -3.10 12.90
CA ASN A 166 -14.31 -2.85 13.71
C ASN A 166 -13.57 -1.59 13.27
N VAL A 167 -13.45 -1.37 11.94
CA VAL A 167 -12.80 -0.16 11.41
C VAL A 167 -13.63 1.08 11.75
N LYS A 168 -14.96 1.02 11.61
CA LYS A 168 -15.88 2.09 12.02
C LYS A 168 -15.72 2.43 13.50
N ASP A 169 -15.78 1.43 14.39
CA ASP A 169 -15.65 1.64 15.83
C ASP A 169 -14.32 2.27 16.20
N LEU A 170 -13.22 1.81 15.58
CA LEU A 170 -11.90 2.41 15.76
C LEU A 170 -11.84 3.86 15.30
N LEU A 171 -12.46 4.20 14.16
CA LEU A 171 -12.53 5.58 13.66
C LEU A 171 -13.35 6.48 14.59
N ILE A 172 -14.45 5.98 15.14
CA ILE A 172 -15.32 6.72 16.07
C ILE A 172 -14.61 6.94 17.40
N LEU A 173 -13.99 5.90 17.99
CA LEU A 173 -13.26 6.01 19.26
C LEU A 173 -12.13 7.05 19.18
N ASN A 174 -11.49 7.17 18.02
CA ASN A 174 -10.42 8.13 17.80
C ASN A 174 -10.90 9.50 17.34
N SER A 175 -12.20 9.64 17.02
CA SER A 175 -12.82 10.92 16.66
C SER A 175 -13.44 11.67 17.84
N GLY A 176 -13.44 11.09 19.04
CA GLY A 176 -14.19 11.57 20.22
C GLY A 176 -13.90 13.00 20.67
N ASP A 177 -12.76 13.60 20.28
CA ASP A 177 -12.39 15.00 20.53
C ASP A 177 -12.05 15.77 19.25
N TYR A 178 -12.27 15.18 18.07
CA TYR A 178 -11.89 15.79 16.80
C TYR A 178 -13.10 15.93 15.87
N ASP A 179 -13.55 17.16 15.69
CA ASP A 179 -14.30 17.56 14.51
C ASP A 179 -13.52 17.03 13.27
N LEU A 180 -14.16 16.15 12.49
CA LEU A 180 -13.59 15.60 11.26
C LEU A 180 -13.00 16.68 10.33
N LYS A 181 -13.49 17.93 10.43
CA LYS A 181 -12.95 19.12 9.77
C LYS A 181 -11.58 19.50 10.32
N ASN A 182 -11.30 19.25 11.58
CA ASN A 182 -10.04 19.56 12.25
C ASN A 182 -9.01 18.44 12.19
N PHE A 183 -9.42 17.15 11.98
CA PHE A 183 -8.52 16.01 11.86
C PHE A 183 -7.48 16.20 10.75
N VAL A 184 -7.89 16.81 9.66
CA VAL A 184 -7.03 17.04 8.49
C VAL A 184 -6.24 18.35 8.61
N SER A 185 -6.73 19.37 9.35
CA SER A 185 -6.05 20.65 9.51
C SER A 185 -4.93 20.63 10.56
N ASN A 186 -4.96 19.72 11.52
CA ASN A 186 -4.08 19.70 12.68
C ASN A 186 -2.86 18.78 12.58
N SER A 187 -2.33 18.51 11.37
CA SER A 187 -1.06 17.79 11.22
C SER A 187 0.12 18.43 11.99
N LYS A 188 0.04 19.72 12.30
CA LYS A 188 1.02 20.42 13.17
C LYS A 188 0.80 20.13 14.66
N LYS A 189 -0.45 20.02 15.13
CA LYS A 189 -0.78 19.70 16.53
C LYS A 189 -0.52 18.21 16.85
N LEU A 190 -0.61 17.34 15.84
CA LEU A 190 -0.23 15.92 15.95
C LEU A 190 1.21 15.71 16.45
N LYS A 191 2.14 16.62 16.17
CA LYS A 191 3.54 16.52 16.62
C LYS A 191 3.72 16.69 18.14
N SER A 192 2.88 17.48 18.79
CA SER A 192 3.00 17.74 20.24
C SER A 192 2.35 16.66 21.10
N ASP A 193 1.31 15.99 20.60
CA ASP A 193 0.51 15.02 21.35
C ASP A 193 1.01 13.57 21.23
N ILE A 194 1.93 13.29 20.31
CA ILE A 194 2.56 11.98 20.11
C ILE A 194 3.32 11.50 21.37
N LYS A 195 3.57 12.38 22.34
CA LYS A 195 4.33 12.04 23.55
C LYS A 195 3.55 11.30 24.62
N LYS A 196 2.21 11.19 24.56
CA LYS A 196 1.42 10.68 25.71
C LYS A 196 0.94 9.25 25.61
N ASP A 197 0.67 8.71 24.43
CA ASP A 197 0.46 7.25 24.24
C ASP A 197 0.48 6.91 22.71
N PRO A 198 1.55 6.27 22.21
CA PRO A 198 1.84 6.35 20.77
C PRO A 198 1.14 5.30 19.92
N ILE A 199 0.35 4.35 20.44
CA ILE A 199 0.17 3.09 19.74
C ILE A 199 -1.22 2.93 19.11
N ILE A 200 -2.28 3.51 19.66
CA ILE A 200 -3.65 3.20 19.21
C ILE A 200 -4.36 4.39 18.54
N ASP A 201 -4.20 5.59 19.05
CA ASP A 201 -5.22 6.63 18.86
C ASP A 201 -5.20 7.44 17.56
N LYS A 202 -4.09 7.49 16.84
CA LYS A 202 -3.94 8.51 15.79
C LYS A 202 -3.74 7.98 14.37
N TRP A 203 -3.62 6.65 14.20
CA TRP A 203 -3.20 6.01 12.95
C TRP A 203 -4.24 5.07 12.35
N VAL A 204 -5.45 4.99 12.89
CA VAL A 204 -6.54 4.13 12.37
C VAL A 204 -6.84 4.44 10.91
N PHE A 205 -6.73 5.71 10.53
CA PHE A 205 -6.81 6.15 9.14
C PHE A 205 -5.84 5.39 8.22
N TRP A 206 -4.64 5.06 8.69
CA TRP A 206 -3.65 4.32 7.90
C TRP A 206 -4.06 2.90 7.59
N ILE A 207 -4.95 2.29 8.36
CA ILE A 207 -5.55 0.99 8.05
C ILE A 207 -6.29 1.05 6.71
N LEU A 208 -6.99 2.16 6.46
CA LEU A 208 -7.64 2.37 5.16
C LEU A 208 -6.67 2.85 4.08
N ASN A 209 -5.59 3.54 4.44
CA ASN A 209 -4.67 4.19 3.49
C ASN A 209 -3.32 3.47 3.35
N CYS A 210 -3.29 2.16 3.45
CA CYS A 210 -2.06 1.39 3.22
C CYS A 210 -1.94 1.00 1.75
N GLY A 211 -1.04 1.65 1.01
CA GLY A 211 -0.79 1.40 -0.42
C GLY A 211 -0.06 0.09 -0.71
N ASN A 212 0.52 -0.55 0.33
CA ASN A 212 1.29 -1.79 0.21
C ASN A 212 0.54 -2.93 0.89
N PHE A 213 -0.02 -3.87 0.13
CA PHE A 213 -0.86 -4.94 0.66
C PHE A 213 -0.77 -6.22 -0.17
N ILE A 214 -1.07 -7.37 0.45
CA ILE A 214 -1.23 -8.65 -0.23
C ILE A 214 -2.73 -8.98 -0.29
N VAL A 215 -3.21 -9.42 -1.46
CA VAL A 215 -4.62 -9.69 -1.67
C VAL A 215 -4.85 -10.79 -2.69
N ASN A 216 -6.00 -11.48 -2.60
CA ASN A 216 -6.44 -12.41 -3.64
C ASN A 216 -6.88 -11.63 -4.89
N LYS A 217 -6.32 -11.98 -6.05
CA LYS A 217 -6.52 -11.33 -7.33
C LYS A 217 -7.99 -11.30 -7.76
N GLU A 218 -8.64 -12.46 -7.79
CA GLU A 218 -10.01 -12.59 -8.28
C GLU A 218 -10.96 -11.72 -7.46
N LYS A 219 -10.86 -11.79 -6.15
CA LYS A 219 -11.76 -11.07 -5.25
C LYS A 219 -11.55 -9.57 -5.30
N ILE A 220 -10.30 -9.11 -5.31
CA ILE A 220 -10.04 -7.67 -5.37
C ILE A 220 -10.49 -7.07 -6.71
N LEU A 221 -10.32 -7.78 -7.83
CA LEU A 221 -10.82 -7.33 -9.12
C LEU A 221 -12.35 -7.23 -9.14
N LYS A 222 -13.05 -8.22 -8.55
CA LYS A 222 -14.51 -8.20 -8.46
C LYS A 222 -15.00 -6.97 -7.70
N VAL A 223 -14.43 -6.69 -6.53
CA VAL A 223 -14.89 -5.56 -5.69
C VAL A 223 -14.48 -4.21 -6.26
N THR A 224 -13.29 -4.11 -6.81
CA THR A 224 -12.75 -2.83 -7.30
C THR A 224 -13.29 -2.42 -8.67
N LYS A 225 -13.93 -3.33 -9.40
CA LYS A 225 -14.63 -2.99 -10.64
C LYS A 225 -15.65 -1.85 -10.43
N LYS A 226 -16.30 -1.82 -9.26
CA LYS A 226 -17.24 -0.75 -8.87
C LYS A 226 -16.53 0.61 -8.71
N GLY A 227 -15.23 0.62 -8.45
CA GLY A 227 -14.42 1.84 -8.31
C GLY A 227 -13.96 2.45 -9.62
N LEU A 228 -14.04 1.70 -10.73
CA LEU A 228 -13.62 2.20 -12.06
C LEU A 228 -14.50 3.34 -12.56
N ASP A 229 -15.77 3.36 -12.13
CA ASP A 229 -16.75 4.40 -12.49
C ASP A 229 -16.66 5.63 -11.56
N MET A 230 -15.80 5.57 -10.52
CA MET A 230 -15.58 6.69 -9.62
C MET A 230 -14.68 7.72 -10.31
N GLU A 231 -15.07 8.99 -10.21
CA GLU A 231 -14.41 10.09 -10.93
C GLU A 231 -12.90 10.19 -10.68
N ARG A 232 -12.17 10.75 -11.65
CA ARG A 232 -10.72 10.97 -11.67
C ARG A 232 -10.15 11.73 -10.44
N SER A 233 -10.99 12.35 -9.61
CA SER A 233 -10.62 13.03 -8.37
C SER A 233 -9.98 12.12 -7.30
N LEU A 234 -9.94 10.79 -7.53
CA LEU A 234 -9.41 9.81 -6.56
C LEU A 234 -7.96 9.40 -6.82
N ARG A 235 -7.19 10.13 -7.63
CA ARG A 235 -5.85 9.75 -8.06
C ARG A 235 -4.86 9.45 -6.92
N SER A 236 -4.94 10.19 -5.82
CA SER A 236 -3.99 10.10 -4.70
C SER A 236 -4.50 9.31 -3.50
N VAL A 237 -5.71 8.73 -3.58
CA VAL A 237 -6.35 7.99 -2.47
C VAL A 237 -6.67 6.54 -2.83
N ASP A 238 -5.94 5.99 -3.77
CA ASP A 238 -6.10 4.63 -4.28
C ASP A 238 -6.19 3.58 -3.16
N ALA A 239 -5.33 3.67 -2.16
CA ALA A 239 -5.29 2.74 -1.04
C ALA A 239 -6.60 2.74 -0.23
N ILE A 240 -7.20 3.91 -0.02
CA ILE A 240 -8.48 4.03 0.69
C ILE A 240 -9.60 3.41 -0.14
N VAL A 241 -9.61 3.63 -1.45
CA VAL A 241 -10.62 3.06 -2.35
C VAL A 241 -10.55 1.53 -2.31
N PHE A 242 -9.36 0.94 -2.43
CA PHE A 242 -9.19 -0.50 -2.32
C PHE A 242 -9.70 -1.04 -0.99
N SER A 243 -9.26 -0.44 0.11
CA SER A 243 -9.65 -0.88 1.47
C SER A 243 -11.16 -0.69 1.73
N TYR A 244 -11.74 0.44 1.33
CA TYR A 244 -13.16 0.73 1.50
C TYR A 244 -14.04 -0.25 0.71
N LEU A 245 -13.76 -0.44 -0.58
CA LEU A 245 -14.53 -1.37 -1.41
C LEU A 245 -14.41 -2.82 -0.94
N TRP A 246 -13.24 -3.21 -0.43
CA TRP A 246 -13.00 -4.51 0.16
C TRP A 246 -13.87 -4.75 1.40
N LEU A 247 -13.89 -3.79 2.32
CA LEU A 247 -14.71 -3.85 3.53
C LEU A 247 -16.21 -3.78 3.21
N LEU A 248 -16.60 -2.99 2.22
CA LEU A 248 -18.01 -2.85 1.79
C LEU A 248 -18.59 -4.16 1.25
N GLU A 249 -17.77 -5.01 0.64
CA GLU A 249 -18.17 -6.34 0.17
C GLU A 249 -18.21 -7.39 1.30
N GLY A 250 -17.99 -6.99 2.56
CA GLY A 250 -18.03 -7.87 3.73
C GLY A 250 -16.72 -8.62 4.01
N TYR A 251 -15.65 -8.32 3.29
CA TYR A 251 -14.33 -8.89 3.55
C TYR A 251 -13.63 -8.16 4.70
N SER A 252 -12.49 -8.68 5.16
CA SER A 252 -11.75 -8.12 6.29
C SER A 252 -10.33 -7.69 5.91
N ILE A 253 -9.80 -6.74 6.67
CA ILE A 253 -8.39 -6.34 6.61
C ILE A 253 -7.65 -7.07 7.74
N LYS A 254 -6.58 -7.78 7.40
CA LYS A 254 -5.65 -8.36 8.36
C LYS A 254 -4.42 -7.49 8.46
N VAL A 255 -4.15 -6.96 9.64
CA VAL A 255 -2.88 -6.29 9.94
C VAL A 255 -1.94 -7.34 10.54
N ASP A 256 -0.91 -7.76 9.78
CA ASP A 256 -0.02 -8.85 10.19
C ASP A 256 1.23 -8.33 10.91
N LYS A 257 1.46 -8.80 12.15
CA LYS A 257 2.56 -8.33 13.02
C LYS A 257 3.96 -8.56 12.46
N ASN A 258 4.13 -9.54 11.57
CA ASN A 258 5.41 -9.88 10.94
C ASN A 258 5.62 -9.14 9.62
N PHE A 259 4.57 -8.54 9.08
CA PHE A 259 4.62 -7.81 7.84
C PHE A 259 5.03 -6.36 8.10
N TYR A 260 6.06 -5.89 7.41
CA TYR A 260 6.53 -4.52 7.46
C TYR A 260 7.17 -4.11 6.15
N HIS A 261 7.26 -2.81 5.92
CA HIS A 261 8.02 -2.23 4.82
C HIS A 261 8.76 -0.96 5.27
N HIS A 262 9.74 -0.54 4.49
CA HIS A 262 10.38 0.74 4.64
C HIS A 262 9.73 1.73 3.68
N HIS A 263 9.13 2.78 4.25
CA HIS A 263 8.39 3.80 3.52
C HIS A 263 9.24 5.04 3.33
N ARG A 264 9.50 5.38 2.07
CA ARG A 264 10.25 6.57 1.71
C ARG A 264 9.37 7.81 1.79
N LYS A 265 9.84 8.83 2.51
CA LYS A 265 9.24 10.16 2.50
C LYS A 265 9.97 11.06 1.52
N ARG A 266 9.25 11.60 0.57
CA ARG A 266 9.78 12.50 -0.45
C ARG A 266 8.81 13.66 -0.70
N ASN A 267 9.33 14.84 -1.08
CA ASN A 267 8.51 16.02 -1.30
C ASN A 267 7.79 16.04 -2.65
N ASP A 268 8.24 15.21 -3.60
CA ASP A 268 7.67 15.05 -4.92
C ASP A 268 6.71 13.86 -5.04
N SER A 269 6.28 13.27 -3.90
CA SER A 269 5.26 12.23 -3.92
C SER A 269 3.90 12.80 -4.32
N VAL A 270 3.12 12.04 -5.10
CA VAL A 270 1.77 12.43 -5.53
C VAL A 270 0.90 12.81 -4.33
N SER A 271 0.96 12.04 -3.24
CA SER A 271 0.22 12.31 -2.02
C SER A 271 0.61 13.64 -1.33
N PHE A 272 1.83 14.12 -1.54
CA PHE A 272 2.28 15.41 -1.02
C PHE A 272 1.87 16.57 -1.92
N LEU A 273 2.01 16.40 -3.24
CA LEU A 273 1.67 17.43 -4.23
C LEU A 273 0.16 17.69 -4.33
N GLU A 274 -0.65 16.65 -4.18
CA GLU A 274 -2.12 16.71 -4.25
C GLU A 274 -2.77 16.78 -2.85
N MET A 275 -2.09 17.28 -1.85
CA MET A 275 -2.51 17.21 -0.44
C MET A 275 -3.86 17.89 -0.15
N GLN A 276 -4.28 18.89 -0.92
CA GLN A 276 -5.60 19.55 -0.74
C GLN A 276 -6.74 18.70 -1.32
N ASP A 277 -6.55 18.12 -2.51
CA ASP A 277 -7.56 17.28 -3.17
C ASP A 277 -7.68 15.92 -2.48
N SER A 278 -6.56 15.36 -2.01
CA SER A 278 -6.52 14.15 -1.19
C SER A 278 -7.31 14.30 0.10
N LYS A 279 -7.28 15.47 0.72
CA LYS A 279 -8.01 15.78 1.95
C LYS A 279 -9.50 15.54 1.84
N SER A 280 -10.13 16.12 0.82
CA SER A 280 -11.58 16.01 0.62
C SER A 280 -12.01 14.58 0.32
N SER A 281 -11.20 13.86 -0.47
CA SER A 281 -11.45 12.47 -0.82
C SER A 281 -11.27 11.52 0.38
N ILE A 282 -10.24 11.74 1.20
CA ILE A 282 -10.04 11.03 2.46
C ILE A 282 -11.25 11.23 3.39
N GLN A 283 -11.67 12.47 3.59
CA GLN A 283 -12.83 12.79 4.43
C GLN A 283 -14.12 12.13 3.92
N TYR A 284 -14.30 12.08 2.60
CA TYR A 284 -15.43 11.41 1.99
C TYR A 284 -15.48 9.91 2.34
N PHE A 285 -14.39 9.17 2.16
CA PHE A 285 -14.37 7.74 2.46
C PHE A 285 -14.44 7.43 3.95
N VAL A 286 -13.77 8.22 4.79
CA VAL A 286 -13.89 8.09 6.26
C VAL A 286 -15.34 8.34 6.71
N ALA A 287 -16.01 9.35 6.17
CA ALA A 287 -17.42 9.60 6.44
C ALA A 287 -18.33 8.45 5.97
N LYS A 288 -18.03 7.83 4.81
CA LYS A 288 -18.75 6.63 4.33
C LYS A 288 -18.60 5.45 5.28
N VAL A 289 -17.40 5.20 5.83
CA VAL A 289 -17.19 4.13 6.80
C VAL A 289 -17.92 4.44 8.12
N ILE A 290 -17.81 5.66 8.65
CA ILE A 290 -18.46 6.05 9.91
C ILE A 290 -19.99 5.96 9.80
N ASN A 291 -20.57 6.35 8.66
CA ASN A 291 -22.00 6.33 8.42
C ASN A 291 -22.51 4.98 7.87
N TYR A 292 -21.66 3.98 7.77
CA TYR A 292 -22.07 2.64 7.35
C TYR A 292 -23.08 2.08 8.35
N LYS A 293 -24.26 1.64 7.85
CA LYS A 293 -25.29 0.95 8.62
C LYS A 293 -25.15 -0.53 8.34
N ASP A 294 -24.99 -1.33 9.39
CA ASP A 294 -25.10 -2.77 9.28
C ASP A 294 -26.53 -3.09 8.80
N SER A 295 -26.65 -3.71 7.64
CA SER A 295 -27.92 -4.18 7.06
C SER A 295 -28.36 -5.46 7.71
#